data_bcdfbd76dc102568a91b8b38d610338a
#
_entry.id   bcdfbd76dc102568a91b8b38d610338a
#
_cell.length_a   1.000
_cell.length_b   1.000
_cell.length_c   1.000
_cell.angle_alpha   90.00
_cell.angle_beta   90.00
_cell.angle_gamma   90.00
#
_symmetry.space_group_name_H-M   'P 1'
#
loop_
_entity.id
_entity.type
_entity.pdbx_description
1 polymer ?
#
loop_
_entity_poly.entity_id
_entity_poly.type
_entity_poly.pdbx_seq_one_letter_code
_entity_poly.pdbx_strand_id
1 'polypeptide(L)'
;MAKELTALEISGFVEKLKTYPYLVSVGETVLAPLDSPPAVERDTATSDVTLYETSGDTEASFLTKNDMKLTISTRAVDAAIGLLDSIKVGDNMMDSTRKKTITLVPITGDEGEKTITFTDAYLDASGSYEPKEGRAPNVVQLSFVCKANKDTGKPFTYA
;
A
#
# COMPACT_ATOMS: atom_id res chain seq x y z
N MET A 1 -36.69 0.78 13.14
CA MET A 1 -36.91 2.11 12.50
C MET A 1 -35.55 2.71 12.17
N ALA A 2 -35.33 3.08 10.92
CA ALA A 2 -34.08 3.74 10.53
C ALA A 2 -34.01 5.14 11.16
N LYS A 3 -32.87 5.50 11.74
CA LYS A 3 -32.60 6.83 12.26
C LYS A 3 -32.34 7.79 11.09
N GLU A 4 -33.06 8.91 11.07
CA GLU A 4 -32.72 10.00 10.15
C GLU A 4 -31.56 10.81 10.73
N LEU A 5 -30.60 11.14 9.88
CA LEU A 5 -29.43 11.92 10.26
C LEU A 5 -29.74 13.41 10.13
N THR A 6 -29.34 14.18 11.14
CA THR A 6 -29.43 15.64 11.07
C THR A 6 -28.35 16.23 10.19
N ALA A 7 -28.53 17.45 9.69
CA ALA A 7 -27.51 18.13 8.89
C ALA A 7 -26.17 18.26 9.62
N LEU A 8 -26.20 18.46 10.96
CA LEU A 8 -24.99 18.56 11.79
C LEU A 8 -24.26 17.22 11.88
N GLU A 9 -24.99 16.11 12.03
CA GLU A 9 -24.40 14.77 12.04
C GLU A 9 -23.76 14.41 10.69
N ILE A 10 -24.43 14.77 9.59
CA ILE A 10 -23.88 14.58 8.23
C ILE A 10 -22.60 15.39 8.04
N SER A 11 -22.58 16.64 8.46
CA SER A 11 -21.40 17.51 8.42
C SER A 11 -20.22 16.90 9.21
N GLY A 12 -20.49 16.38 10.41
CA GLY A 12 -19.48 15.71 11.24
C GLY A 12 -18.92 14.44 10.59
N PHE A 13 -19.72 13.70 9.84
CA PHE A 13 -19.23 12.56 9.07
C PHE A 13 -18.35 13.00 7.89
N VAL A 14 -18.72 14.04 7.18
CA VAL A 14 -17.94 14.58 6.05
C VAL A 14 -16.56 15.04 6.52
N GLU A 15 -16.46 15.70 7.68
CA GLU A 15 -15.19 16.13 8.26
C GLU A 15 -14.26 14.96 8.62
N LYS A 16 -14.81 13.78 8.88
CA LYS A 16 -14.03 12.57 9.18
C LYS A 16 -13.55 11.82 7.93
N LEU A 17 -14.02 12.20 6.74
CA LEU A 17 -13.58 11.58 5.51
C LEU A 17 -12.12 11.94 5.20
N LYS A 18 -11.35 10.96 4.79
CA LYS A 18 -9.96 11.14 4.38
C LYS A 18 -9.90 11.46 2.89
N THR A 19 -10.02 12.73 2.55
CA THR A 19 -10.12 13.22 1.16
C THR A 19 -8.86 13.89 0.63
N TYR A 20 -7.80 13.95 1.42
CA TYR A 20 -6.56 14.61 1.05
C TYR A 20 -5.63 13.68 0.25
N PRO A 21 -4.84 14.23 -0.67
CA PRO A 21 -3.85 13.47 -1.42
C PRO A 21 -2.62 13.13 -0.56
N TYR A 22 -1.92 12.08 -0.98
CA TYR A 22 -0.68 11.65 -0.35
C TYR A 22 0.53 11.92 -1.24
N LEU A 23 1.63 12.29 -0.62
CA LEU A 23 2.96 12.25 -1.23
C LEU A 23 3.56 10.87 -0.97
N VAL A 24 3.96 10.19 -2.04
CA VAL A 24 4.55 8.85 -1.96
C VAL A 24 6.06 8.95 -2.08
N SER A 25 6.78 8.36 -1.13
CA SER A 25 8.25 8.26 -1.17
C SER A 25 8.66 6.81 -0.99
N VAL A 26 9.57 6.32 -1.83
CA VAL A 26 10.19 5.01 -1.73
C VAL A 26 11.64 5.21 -1.33
N GLY A 27 11.94 4.97 -0.05
CA GLY A 27 13.21 5.37 0.52
C GLY A 27 13.40 6.89 0.43
N GLU A 28 14.44 7.33 -0.25
CA GLU A 28 14.71 8.75 -0.50
C GLU A 28 14.12 9.26 -1.82
N THR A 29 13.54 8.38 -2.61
CA THR A 29 12.98 8.72 -3.93
C THR A 29 11.53 9.14 -3.81
N VAL A 30 11.22 10.36 -4.19
CA VAL A 30 9.85 10.88 -4.23
C VAL A 30 9.21 10.55 -5.57
N LEU A 31 8.04 9.90 -5.54
CA LEU A 31 7.27 9.54 -6.73
C LEU A 31 6.10 10.51 -6.93
N ALA A 32 6.40 11.75 -7.26
CA ALA A 32 5.39 12.77 -7.52
C ALA A 32 5.67 13.44 -8.88
N PRO A 33 4.62 13.84 -9.65
CA PRO A 33 3.20 13.64 -9.36
C PRO A 33 2.70 12.23 -9.65
N LEU A 34 1.66 11.82 -8.94
CA LEU A 34 0.97 10.55 -9.20
C LEU A 34 -0.07 10.72 -10.31
N ASP A 35 -0.29 9.65 -11.08
CA ASP A 35 -1.36 9.60 -12.09
C ASP A 35 -2.72 9.27 -11.45
N SER A 36 -2.70 8.42 -10.43
CA SER A 36 -3.87 8.00 -9.68
C SER A 36 -3.50 7.77 -8.21
N PRO A 37 -4.49 7.74 -7.29
CA PRO A 37 -4.21 7.41 -5.90
C PRO A 37 -3.54 6.04 -5.76
N PRO A 38 -2.63 5.86 -4.78
CA PRO A 38 -2.05 4.56 -4.50
C PRO A 38 -3.13 3.55 -4.12
N ALA A 39 -3.04 2.34 -4.66
CA ALA A 39 -3.95 1.25 -4.34
C ALA A 39 -3.27 0.26 -3.40
N VAL A 40 -3.95 -0.12 -2.32
CA VAL A 40 -3.44 -1.07 -1.34
C VAL A 40 -4.42 -2.23 -1.24
N GLU A 41 -3.93 -3.44 -1.45
CA GLU A 41 -4.69 -4.68 -1.28
C GLU A 41 -4.09 -5.50 -0.14
N ARG A 42 -4.95 -6.13 0.64
CA ARG A 42 -4.49 -7.07 1.67
C ARG A 42 -4.26 -8.45 1.07
N ASP A 43 -3.16 -9.06 1.48
CA ASP A 43 -2.81 -10.43 1.12
C ASP A 43 -2.60 -11.21 2.42
N THR A 44 -3.64 -11.92 2.83
CA THR A 44 -3.68 -12.64 4.10
C THR A 44 -3.92 -14.13 3.88
N ALA A 45 -3.40 -14.93 4.79
CA ALA A 45 -3.69 -16.36 4.86
C ALA A 45 -3.95 -16.74 6.31
N THR A 46 -4.82 -17.72 6.50
CA THR A 46 -5.19 -18.23 7.82
C THR A 46 -4.94 -19.73 7.90
N SER A 47 -4.73 -20.20 9.12
CA SER A 47 -4.70 -21.63 9.44
C SER A 47 -5.82 -21.93 10.44
N ASP A 48 -6.68 -22.84 10.07
CA ASP A 48 -7.84 -23.19 10.88
C ASP A 48 -7.53 -24.37 11.80
N VAL A 49 -8.08 -24.32 13.00
CA VAL A 49 -8.08 -25.43 13.95
C VAL A 49 -9.47 -26.03 13.96
N THR A 50 -9.55 -27.32 13.63
CA THR A 50 -10.78 -28.08 13.65
C THR A 50 -10.66 -29.22 14.66
N LEU A 51 -11.76 -29.56 15.35
CA LEU A 51 -11.83 -30.64 16.28
C LEU A 51 -12.77 -31.72 15.75
N TYR A 52 -12.36 -32.98 15.91
CA TYR A 52 -13.16 -34.11 15.52
C TYR A 52 -14.47 -34.18 16.31
N GLU A 53 -14.42 -33.82 17.58
CA GLU A 53 -15.57 -33.82 18.51
C GLU A 53 -16.68 -32.85 18.10
N THR A 54 -16.34 -31.82 17.32
CA THR A 54 -17.30 -30.83 16.79
C THR A 54 -17.66 -31.10 15.34
N SER A 55 -17.52 -32.33 14.86
CA SER A 55 -17.82 -32.73 13.48
C SER A 55 -16.97 -32.04 12.42
N GLY A 56 -15.76 -31.61 12.81
CA GLY A 56 -14.83 -30.94 11.91
C GLY A 56 -15.12 -29.45 11.70
N ASP A 57 -15.99 -28.84 12.49
CA ASP A 57 -16.22 -27.40 12.46
C ASP A 57 -14.97 -26.63 12.88
N THR A 58 -14.77 -25.48 12.29
CA THR A 58 -13.64 -24.61 12.63
C THR A 58 -13.85 -24.01 14.03
N GLU A 59 -12.94 -24.33 14.95
CA GLU A 59 -12.96 -23.84 16.33
C GLU A 59 -12.12 -22.56 16.51
N ALA A 60 -11.06 -22.41 15.71
CA ALA A 60 -10.20 -21.25 15.73
C ALA A 60 -9.57 -21.04 14.35
N SER A 61 -9.31 -19.78 14.03
CA SER A 61 -8.63 -19.42 12.79
C SER A 61 -7.51 -18.43 13.11
N PHE A 62 -6.27 -18.81 12.81
CA PHE A 62 -5.10 -18.00 13.10
C PHE A 62 -4.54 -17.40 11.81
N LEU A 63 -4.26 -16.10 11.85
CA LEU A 63 -3.64 -15.41 10.74
C LEU A 63 -2.16 -15.81 10.62
N THR A 64 -1.80 -16.45 9.53
CA THR A 64 -0.42 -16.91 9.26
C THR A 64 0.34 -16.02 8.31
N LYS A 65 -0.37 -15.19 7.54
CA LYS A 65 0.20 -14.23 6.59
C LYS A 65 -0.58 -12.93 6.67
N ASN A 66 0.10 -11.82 6.84
CA ASN A 66 -0.50 -10.49 6.92
C ASN A 66 0.33 -9.50 6.11
N ASP A 67 0.30 -9.67 4.79
CA ASP A 67 1.02 -8.81 3.85
C ASP A 67 0.06 -7.87 3.14
N MET A 68 0.61 -6.86 2.48
CA MET A 68 -0.13 -5.95 1.61
C MET A 68 0.57 -5.83 0.26
N LYS A 69 -0.22 -5.62 -0.78
CA LYS A 69 0.26 -5.27 -2.11
C LYS A 69 -0.05 -3.81 -2.37
N LEU A 70 0.96 -3.03 -2.64
CA LEU A 70 0.86 -1.60 -2.94
C LEU A 70 1.14 -1.38 -4.43
N THR A 71 0.21 -0.72 -5.12
CA THR A 71 0.37 -0.34 -6.52
C THR A 71 0.41 1.17 -6.63
N ILE A 72 1.44 1.69 -7.28
CA ILE A 72 1.67 3.12 -7.47
C ILE A 72 1.77 3.41 -8.96
N SER A 73 0.92 4.31 -9.45
CA SER A 73 0.99 4.84 -10.81
C SER A 73 1.50 6.27 -10.76
N THR A 74 2.69 6.51 -11.29
CA THR A 74 3.36 7.80 -11.19
C THR A 74 3.68 8.39 -12.55
N ARG A 75 3.68 9.72 -12.62
CA ARG A 75 4.17 10.50 -13.77
C ARG A 75 5.65 10.88 -13.63
N ALA A 76 6.27 10.57 -12.51
CA ALA A 76 7.71 10.75 -12.27
C ALA A 76 8.49 9.62 -12.94
N VAL A 77 8.56 9.64 -14.27
CA VAL A 77 9.09 8.56 -15.10
C VAL A 77 10.55 8.24 -14.77
N ASP A 78 11.40 9.23 -14.68
CA ASP A 78 12.83 9.02 -14.45
C ASP A 78 13.09 8.34 -13.10
N ALA A 79 12.41 8.79 -12.05
CA ALA A 79 12.53 8.20 -10.72
C ALA A 79 12.02 6.76 -10.67
N ALA A 80 10.89 6.49 -11.31
CA ALA A 80 10.28 5.15 -11.35
C ALA A 80 11.11 4.18 -12.20
N ILE A 81 11.57 4.61 -13.36
CA ILE A 81 12.44 3.79 -14.22
C ILE A 81 13.76 3.50 -13.51
N GLY A 82 14.31 4.46 -12.75
CA GLY A 82 15.51 4.23 -11.95
C GLY A 82 15.35 3.12 -10.92
N LEU A 83 14.16 2.92 -10.37
CA LEU A 83 13.86 1.81 -9.46
C LEU A 83 13.79 0.45 -10.20
N LEU A 84 13.32 0.44 -11.43
CA LEU A 84 13.19 -0.78 -12.25
C LEU A 84 14.49 -1.16 -12.95
N ASP A 85 15.36 -0.22 -13.25
CA ASP A 85 16.56 -0.43 -14.08
C ASP A 85 17.59 -1.35 -13.44
N SER A 86 17.58 -1.48 -12.14
CA SER A 86 18.51 -2.34 -11.39
C SER A 86 18.14 -3.83 -11.40
N ILE A 87 16.99 -4.20 -11.96
CA ILE A 87 16.47 -5.57 -11.93
C ILE A 87 17.04 -6.37 -13.12
N LYS A 88 17.59 -7.54 -12.82
CA LYS A 88 18.16 -8.47 -13.81
C LYS A 88 17.58 -9.86 -13.64
N VAL A 89 17.64 -10.65 -14.71
CA VAL A 89 17.31 -12.09 -14.62
C VAL A 89 18.24 -12.79 -13.62
N GLY A 90 17.66 -13.55 -12.71
CA GLY A 90 18.38 -14.25 -11.66
C GLY A 90 18.43 -13.52 -10.32
N ASP A 91 17.97 -12.27 -10.26
CA ASP A 91 17.91 -11.51 -9.02
C ASP A 91 16.88 -12.10 -8.04
N ASN A 92 17.24 -12.13 -6.77
CA ASN A 92 16.30 -12.45 -5.70
C ASN A 92 15.56 -11.18 -5.29
N MET A 93 14.30 -11.06 -5.73
CA MET A 93 13.49 -9.88 -5.46
C MET A 93 13.13 -9.71 -3.99
N MET A 94 13.27 -10.76 -3.19
CA MET A 94 13.00 -10.75 -1.74
C MET A 94 14.29 -10.66 -0.90
N ASP A 95 15.42 -10.38 -1.52
CA ASP A 95 16.67 -10.17 -0.80
C ASP A 95 16.55 -8.98 0.18
N SER A 96 17.10 -9.12 1.38
CA SER A 96 17.02 -8.09 2.42
C SER A 96 17.65 -6.75 2.00
N THR A 97 18.60 -6.76 1.06
CA THR A 97 19.22 -5.55 0.51
C THR A 97 18.26 -4.75 -0.38
N ARG A 98 17.19 -5.37 -0.86
CA ARG A 98 16.15 -4.73 -1.68
C ARG A 98 14.99 -4.16 -0.86
N LYS A 99 14.99 -4.40 0.44
CA LYS A 99 13.96 -3.88 1.34
C LYS A 99 13.94 -2.35 1.34
N LYS A 100 12.77 -1.77 1.12
CA LYS A 100 12.55 -0.32 1.09
C LYS A 100 11.51 0.08 2.12
N THR A 101 11.63 1.29 2.60
CA THR A 101 10.59 1.93 3.40
C THR A 101 9.79 2.85 2.50
N ILE A 102 8.48 2.62 2.43
CA ILE A 102 7.57 3.45 1.64
C ILE A 102 6.73 4.27 2.60
N THR A 103 6.67 5.57 2.38
CA THR A 103 5.85 6.49 3.17
C THR A 103 4.79 7.15 2.30
N LEU A 104 3.57 7.19 2.81
CA LEU A 104 2.45 7.94 2.25
C LEU A 104 2.16 9.10 3.21
N VAL A 105 2.65 10.28 2.87
CA VAL A 105 2.53 11.47 3.71
C VAL A 105 1.39 12.35 3.19
N PRO A 106 0.42 12.76 4.04
CA PRO A 106 -0.61 13.71 3.63
C PRO A 106 -0.01 15.04 3.19
N ILE A 107 -0.49 15.60 2.09
CA ILE A 107 0.06 16.83 1.53
C ILE A 107 -0.52 18.09 2.22
N THR A 108 -1.74 18.00 2.74
CA THR A 108 -2.45 19.17 3.27
C THR A 108 -1.86 19.73 4.58
N GLY A 109 -1.19 18.89 5.38
CA GLY A 109 -0.51 19.33 6.61
C GLY A 109 -1.44 19.72 7.75
N ASP A 110 -2.72 19.33 7.71
CA ASP A 110 -3.67 19.60 8.80
C ASP A 110 -3.33 18.77 10.03
N GLU A 111 -3.62 19.33 11.22
CA GLU A 111 -3.43 18.60 12.48
C GLU A 111 -4.30 17.33 12.52
N GLY A 112 -3.69 16.24 12.99
CA GLY A 112 -4.37 14.94 13.10
C GLY A 112 -4.31 14.08 11.85
N GLU A 113 -3.73 14.55 10.76
CA GLU A 113 -3.43 13.72 9.60
C GLU A 113 -2.27 12.78 9.90
N LYS A 114 -2.40 11.57 9.42
CA LYS A 114 -1.45 10.49 9.74
C LYS A 114 -0.72 10.00 8.51
N THR A 115 0.55 9.67 8.72
CA THR A 115 1.40 9.06 7.71
C THR A 115 1.26 7.55 7.75
N ILE A 116 1.15 6.92 6.57
CA ILE A 116 1.20 5.48 6.43
C ILE A 116 2.62 5.09 6.04
N THR A 117 3.24 4.19 6.81
CA THR A 117 4.60 3.73 6.56
C THR A 117 4.63 2.22 6.40
N PHE A 118 5.19 1.75 5.29
CA PHE A 118 5.48 0.35 5.03
C PHE A 118 6.99 0.14 5.19
N THR A 119 7.41 -0.58 6.23
CA THR A 119 8.83 -0.74 6.56
C THR A 119 9.52 -1.84 5.79
N ASP A 120 8.80 -2.88 5.41
CA ASP A 120 9.34 -4.08 4.77
C ASP A 120 8.73 -4.26 3.37
N ALA A 121 8.93 -3.27 2.50
CA ALA A 121 8.43 -3.26 1.14
C ALA A 121 9.50 -3.76 0.16
N TYR A 122 9.07 -4.63 -0.75
CA TYR A 122 9.91 -5.17 -1.81
C TYR A 122 9.28 -4.88 -3.16
N LEU A 123 10.08 -4.38 -4.10
CA LEU A 123 9.61 -4.14 -5.45
C LEU A 123 9.26 -5.48 -6.12
N ASP A 124 8.05 -5.59 -6.63
CA ASP A 124 7.66 -6.67 -7.51
C ASP A 124 8.27 -6.42 -8.90
N ALA A 125 8.77 -7.45 -9.54
CA ALA A 125 9.34 -7.36 -10.89
C ALA A 125 8.30 -7.00 -11.95
N SER A 126 7.01 -7.14 -11.65
CA SER A 126 5.94 -6.69 -12.51
C SER A 126 5.81 -5.17 -12.45
N GLY A 127 5.73 -4.57 -13.59
CA GLY A 127 5.52 -3.13 -13.72
C GLY A 127 5.13 -2.81 -15.15
N SER A 128 4.62 -1.64 -15.40
CA SER A 128 4.30 -1.19 -16.74
C SER A 128 4.78 0.23 -16.97
N TYR A 129 5.19 0.49 -18.18
CA TYR A 129 5.47 1.82 -18.68
C TYR A 129 4.55 2.11 -19.84
N GLU A 130 3.73 3.14 -19.69
CA GLU A 130 2.77 3.56 -20.70
C GLU A 130 3.18 4.90 -21.31
N PRO A 131 3.91 4.89 -22.46
CA PRO A 131 4.14 6.12 -23.18
C PRO A 131 2.83 6.62 -23.76
N LYS A 132 2.57 7.90 -23.60
CA LYS A 132 1.36 8.56 -24.08
C LYS A 132 1.67 9.38 -25.31
N GLU A 133 0.68 9.48 -26.20
CA GLU A 133 0.77 10.32 -27.38
C GLU A 133 0.37 11.78 -27.09
N GLY A 134 0.89 12.71 -27.86
CA GLY A 134 0.56 14.11 -27.76
C GLY A 134 1.13 14.78 -26.51
N ARG A 135 0.29 15.51 -25.77
CA ARG A 135 0.66 16.24 -24.57
C ARG A 135 0.36 15.48 -23.26
N ALA A 136 -0.20 14.28 -23.33
CA ALA A 136 -0.48 13.48 -22.15
C ALA A 136 0.85 13.01 -21.53
N PRO A 137 1.02 13.09 -20.20
CA PRO A 137 2.24 12.62 -19.56
C PRO A 137 2.34 11.10 -19.60
N ASN A 138 3.55 10.59 -19.72
CA ASN A 138 3.82 9.16 -19.59
C ASN A 138 3.57 8.69 -18.16
N VAL A 139 3.19 7.44 -18.01
CA VAL A 139 2.87 6.83 -16.71
C VAL A 139 3.69 5.57 -16.51
N VAL A 140 4.25 5.40 -15.32
CA VAL A 140 4.91 4.17 -14.89
C VAL A 140 4.13 3.60 -13.71
N GLN A 141 3.78 2.33 -13.80
CA GLN A 141 3.14 1.61 -12.71
C GLN A 141 4.16 0.72 -12.01
N LEU A 142 4.25 0.86 -10.69
CA LEU A 142 5.10 0.06 -9.81
C LEU A 142 4.22 -0.73 -8.85
N SER A 143 4.61 -1.97 -8.59
CA SER A 143 3.97 -2.81 -7.57
C SER A 143 4.99 -3.19 -6.51
N PHE A 144 4.58 -3.12 -5.25
CA PHE A 144 5.38 -3.50 -4.10
C PHE A 144 4.65 -4.54 -3.27
N VAL A 145 5.40 -5.52 -2.78
CA VAL A 145 4.91 -6.46 -1.79
C VAL A 145 5.39 -5.96 -0.43
N CYS A 146 4.45 -5.60 0.43
CA CYS A 146 4.74 -5.10 1.77
C CYS A 146 4.55 -6.25 2.77
N LYS A 147 5.67 -6.78 3.25
CA LYS A 147 5.68 -7.89 4.21
C LYS A 147 5.36 -7.40 5.62
N ALA A 148 4.72 -8.27 6.40
CA ALA A 148 4.55 -8.01 7.83
C ALA A 148 5.91 -7.92 8.52
N ASN A 149 6.08 -6.89 9.33
CA ASN A 149 7.27 -6.73 10.15
C ASN A 149 7.34 -7.84 11.19
N LYS A 150 8.50 -8.44 11.40
CA LYS A 150 8.68 -9.58 12.31
C LYS A 150 8.37 -9.23 13.76
N ASP A 151 8.59 -7.99 14.16
CA ASP A 151 8.40 -7.55 15.55
C ASP A 151 6.95 -7.18 15.84
N THR A 152 6.25 -6.58 14.89
CA THR A 152 4.87 -6.10 15.07
C THR A 152 3.81 -7.00 14.46
N GLY A 153 4.19 -7.87 13.52
CA GLY A 153 3.25 -8.70 12.76
C GLY A 153 2.35 -7.91 11.80
N LYS A 154 2.67 -6.64 11.55
CA LYS A 154 1.88 -5.74 10.70
C LYS A 154 2.71 -5.26 9.50
N PRO A 155 2.10 -5.15 8.31
CA PRO A 155 2.81 -4.66 7.13
C PRO A 155 2.98 -3.14 7.11
N PHE A 156 2.28 -2.40 7.95
CA PHE A 156 2.30 -0.93 7.97
C PHE A 156 2.16 -0.35 9.36
N THR A 157 2.52 0.92 9.49
CA THR A 157 2.19 1.76 10.65
C THR A 157 1.36 2.94 10.19
N TYR A 158 0.44 3.37 11.04
CA TYR A 158 -0.46 4.50 10.78
C TYR A 158 -0.39 5.46 11.96
N ALA A 159 0.43 6.47 11.81
CA ALA A 159 0.74 7.41 12.90
C ALA A 159 0.81 8.87 12.45
#